data_e6762565fb865ff0b775ddaa910ab374
#
_entry.id   e6762565fb865ff0b775ddaa910ab374
#
_cell.length_a   1.000
_cell.length_b   1.000
_cell.length_c   1.000
_cell.angle_alpha   90.00
_cell.angle_beta   90.00
_cell.angle_gamma   90.00
#
_symmetry.space_group_name_H-M   'P 1'
#
loop_
_entity.id
_entity.type
_entity.pdbx_description
1 polymer ?
#
loop_
_entity_poly.entity_id
_entity_poly.type
_entity_poly.pdbx_seq_one_letter_code
_entity_poly.pdbx_strand_id
1 'polypeptide(L)'
;PIWLPHFFISRIKMYGTSCERKDMKTNQIMIRPMGEFTVSQRTKDSYFDGGDLLRQWNSVKGNEQRKMDEFLLAKRTGDFIEALIAEERENGLGENSPKIDNQVVKKSKVKEKGKAGRPKEEVWMHPFLFTKFAMWINPRFEVKVIRFVYDEMIQYRNLAGDAYPAMCHAVCSILPRDIFQKKIKDLAKSLNIIVYGKHESEMRNKIGDEDKIRELYELELQIAQWIDLGFI
;
A
#
# COMPACT_ATOMS: atom_id res chain seq x y z
N PRO A 1 1.73 -22.75 -13.98
CA PRO A 1 2.43 -22.53 -12.72
C PRO A 1 2.14 -21.12 -12.24
N ILE A 2 1.39 -21.07 -11.15
CA ILE A 2 0.86 -19.86 -10.53
C ILE A 2 1.98 -19.25 -9.69
N TRP A 3 2.42 -18.05 -10.03
CA TRP A 3 3.30 -17.23 -9.21
C TRP A 3 2.44 -16.48 -8.19
N LEU A 4 2.42 -16.95 -6.96
CA LEU A 4 1.93 -16.21 -5.79
C LEU A 4 3.05 -15.26 -5.33
N PRO A 5 2.80 -13.97 -5.15
CA PRO A 5 3.77 -13.09 -4.50
C PRO A 5 3.73 -13.34 -3.00
N HIS A 6 4.84 -13.80 -2.44
CA HIS A 6 5.12 -13.83 -1.01
C HIS A 6 5.14 -12.39 -0.44
N PHE A 7 4.01 -11.94 0.08
CA PHE A 7 3.94 -10.72 0.88
C PHE A 7 2.98 -10.88 2.07
N PHE A 8 3.06 -12.01 2.76
CA PHE A 8 2.28 -12.20 3.99
C PHE A 8 3.04 -13.10 4.96
N ILE A 9 4.07 -12.60 5.58
CA ILE A 9 4.56 -13.11 6.87
C ILE A 9 5.30 -11.96 7.54
N SER A 10 4.70 -11.31 8.52
CA SER A 10 5.33 -10.98 9.80
C SER A 10 4.54 -9.95 10.57
N ARG A 11 3.57 -10.41 11.35
CA ARG A 11 3.19 -9.69 12.56
C ARG A 11 2.92 -10.68 13.69
N ILE A 12 3.96 -11.44 14.05
CA ILE A 12 4.01 -12.06 15.37
C ILE A 12 4.71 -11.04 16.27
N LYS A 13 3.93 -10.38 17.12
CA LYS A 13 4.47 -9.63 18.26
C LYS A 13 5.10 -10.62 19.23
N MET A 14 6.39 -10.84 19.11
CA MET A 14 7.19 -11.45 20.17
C MET A 14 7.46 -10.37 21.23
N TYR A 15 6.91 -10.53 22.39
CA TYR A 15 7.35 -9.82 23.62
C TYR A 15 8.80 -10.19 23.92
N GLY A 16 9.66 -9.20 23.99
CA GLY A 16 10.98 -9.39 24.55
C GLY A 16 12.07 -8.57 23.88
N THR A 17 12.62 -7.63 24.65
CA THR A 17 13.86 -6.87 24.47
C THR A 17 13.90 -5.85 23.34
N SER A 18 13.97 -4.58 23.73
CA SER A 18 14.29 -3.45 22.87
C SER A 18 15.66 -3.63 22.23
N CYS A 19 15.68 -4.27 21.09
CA CYS A 19 16.80 -4.13 20.17
C CYS A 19 16.58 -2.80 19.46
N GLU A 20 17.31 -1.77 19.86
CA GLU A 20 17.43 -0.54 19.08
C GLU A 20 17.89 -0.94 17.68
N ARG A 21 16.96 -1.01 16.73
CA ARG A 21 17.32 -1.06 15.31
C ARG A 21 18.02 0.25 14.99
N LYS A 22 19.33 0.27 15.06
CA LYS A 22 20.12 1.30 14.42
C LYS A 22 19.70 1.31 12.97
N ASP A 23 18.96 2.36 12.57
CA ASP A 23 18.68 2.67 11.18
C ASP A 23 19.99 2.78 10.43
N MET A 24 20.45 1.70 9.82
CA MET A 24 21.54 1.74 8.87
C MET A 24 21.01 2.41 7.60
N LYS A 25 21.02 3.75 7.61
CA LYS A 25 20.74 4.57 6.43
C LYS A 25 21.84 4.35 5.40
N THR A 26 21.75 3.26 4.67
CA THR A 26 22.65 3.01 3.53
C THR A 26 22.23 3.96 2.42
N ASN A 27 23.16 4.81 1.98
CA ASN A 27 22.92 5.73 0.86
C ASN A 27 23.07 4.96 -0.49
N GLN A 28 22.30 3.88 -0.64
CA GLN A 28 22.33 3.00 -1.81
C GLN A 28 21.20 3.32 -2.77
N ILE A 29 21.44 3.05 -4.05
CA ILE A 29 20.43 3.10 -5.10
C ILE A 29 20.03 1.67 -5.42
N MET A 30 18.73 1.37 -5.28
CA MET A 30 18.14 0.09 -5.65
C MET A 30 17.49 0.24 -7.03
N ILE A 31 17.70 -0.75 -7.91
CA ILE A 31 17.03 -0.83 -9.19
C ILE A 31 15.81 -1.74 -9.05
N ARG A 32 14.63 -1.24 -9.39
CA ARG A 32 13.39 -2.00 -9.33
C ARG A 32 12.80 -2.19 -10.73
N PRO A 33 12.33 -3.39 -11.09
CA PRO A 33 11.62 -3.60 -12.35
C PRO A 33 10.24 -2.94 -12.31
N MET A 34 9.85 -2.29 -13.40
CA MET A 34 8.54 -1.69 -13.62
C MET A 34 8.04 -2.01 -15.03
N GLY A 35 7.60 -3.26 -15.25
CA GLY A 35 7.21 -3.75 -16.55
C GLY A 35 8.40 -3.85 -17.50
N GLU A 36 8.38 -3.10 -18.60
CA GLU A 36 9.47 -3.03 -19.61
C GLU A 36 10.59 -2.06 -19.20
N PHE A 37 10.40 -1.30 -18.12
CA PHE A 37 11.33 -0.30 -17.64
C PHE A 37 11.93 -0.70 -16.30
N THR A 38 12.96 0.00 -15.91
CA THR A 38 13.55 -0.09 -14.58
C THR A 38 13.54 1.28 -13.90
N VAL A 39 13.41 1.31 -12.61
CA VAL A 39 13.40 2.55 -11.84
C VAL A 39 14.41 2.49 -10.71
N SER A 40 15.14 3.59 -10.55
CA SER A 40 16.11 3.76 -9.46
C SER A 40 15.41 4.32 -8.23
N GLN A 41 15.58 3.66 -7.07
CA GLN A 41 15.05 4.10 -5.78
C GLN A 41 16.21 4.33 -4.81
N ARG A 42 16.21 5.46 -4.10
CA ARG A 42 17.17 5.71 -3.01
C ARG A 42 16.66 5.08 -1.71
N THR A 43 17.55 4.35 -1.03
CA THR A 43 17.23 3.73 0.25
C THR A 43 17.11 4.74 1.40
N LYS A 44 17.76 5.90 1.28
CA LYS A 44 17.80 6.95 2.32
C LYS A 44 16.43 7.58 2.59
N ASP A 45 15.67 7.87 1.55
CA ASP A 45 14.42 8.64 1.59
C ASP A 45 13.31 8.02 0.74
N SER A 46 13.56 6.82 0.17
CA SER A 46 12.64 6.07 -0.69
C SER A 46 12.25 6.79 -1.99
N TYR A 47 12.92 7.88 -2.37
CA TYR A 47 12.62 8.62 -3.59
C TYR A 47 13.02 7.85 -4.84
N PHE A 48 12.27 8.05 -5.92
CA PHE A 48 12.49 7.44 -7.22
C PHE A 48 13.00 8.45 -8.25
N ASP A 49 13.90 8.03 -9.16
CA ASP A 49 14.40 8.89 -10.26
C ASP A 49 13.39 8.91 -11.43
N GLY A 50 12.54 9.94 -11.46
CA GLY A 50 11.64 10.21 -12.57
C GLY A 50 12.34 10.60 -13.86
N GLY A 51 13.53 11.22 -13.76
CA GLY A 51 14.33 11.59 -14.93
C GLY A 51 14.86 10.38 -15.69
N ASP A 52 15.18 9.28 -14.98
CA ASP A 52 15.61 8.05 -15.61
C ASP A 52 14.46 7.34 -16.34
N LEU A 53 13.31 7.25 -15.71
CA LEU A 53 12.11 6.70 -16.34
C LEU A 53 11.72 7.47 -17.60
N LEU A 54 11.77 8.80 -17.55
CA LEU A 54 11.48 9.65 -18.72
C LEU A 54 12.43 9.38 -19.89
N ARG A 55 13.73 9.23 -19.62
CA ARG A 55 14.72 8.91 -20.65
C ARG A 55 14.46 7.55 -21.29
N GLN A 56 14.17 6.55 -20.48
CA GLN A 56 13.82 5.20 -20.97
C GLN A 56 12.57 5.25 -21.84
N TRP A 57 11.50 5.92 -21.39
CA TRP A 57 10.28 6.10 -22.17
C TRP A 57 10.54 6.75 -23.52
N ASN A 58 11.26 7.87 -23.54
CA ASN A 58 11.58 8.64 -24.74
C ASN A 58 12.54 7.91 -25.69
N SER A 59 13.27 6.89 -25.23
CA SER A 59 14.16 6.09 -26.06
C SER A 59 13.44 5.02 -26.88
N VAL A 60 12.21 4.64 -26.51
CA VAL A 60 11.43 3.62 -27.21
C VAL A 60 10.80 4.23 -28.46
N LYS A 61 11.05 3.62 -29.62
CA LYS A 61 10.43 4.02 -30.88
C LYS A 61 8.92 3.81 -30.83
N GLY A 62 8.16 4.82 -31.21
CA GLY A 62 6.70 4.81 -31.22
C GLY A 62 6.03 5.37 -29.97
N ASN A 63 6.77 5.62 -28.92
CA ASN A 63 6.23 6.35 -27.78
C ASN A 63 6.17 7.86 -28.08
N GLU A 64 5.12 8.51 -27.59
CA GLU A 64 5.03 9.96 -27.60
C GLU A 64 6.12 10.55 -26.71
N GLN A 65 6.89 11.52 -27.26
CA GLN A 65 7.94 12.20 -26.54
C GLN A 65 7.34 13.09 -25.43
N ARG A 66 7.79 12.89 -24.22
CA ARG A 66 7.31 13.62 -23.03
C ARG A 66 8.44 14.50 -22.45
N LYS A 67 8.06 15.59 -21.80
CA LYS A 67 9.00 16.49 -21.10
C LYS A 67 8.66 16.57 -19.61
N MET A 68 9.68 16.61 -18.77
CA MET A 68 9.51 16.71 -17.33
C MET A 68 8.72 17.96 -16.92
N ASP A 69 8.99 19.08 -17.58
CA ASP A 69 8.31 20.34 -17.25
C ASP A 69 6.82 20.32 -17.60
N GLU A 70 6.39 19.56 -18.61
CA GLU A 70 4.96 19.37 -18.92
C GLU A 70 4.21 18.75 -17.75
N PHE A 71 4.84 17.80 -17.07
CA PHE A 71 4.25 17.18 -15.88
C PHE A 71 4.31 18.10 -14.66
N LEU A 72 5.50 18.65 -14.37
CA LEU A 72 5.72 19.42 -13.14
C LEU A 72 5.00 20.77 -13.13
N LEU A 73 4.83 21.42 -14.29
CA LEU A 73 4.13 22.72 -14.41
C LEU A 73 2.63 22.57 -14.61
N ALA A 74 2.12 21.36 -14.82
CA ALA A 74 0.69 21.16 -14.94
C ALA A 74 -0.02 21.50 -13.63
N LYS A 75 -1.08 22.32 -13.72
CA LYS A 75 -1.88 22.74 -12.56
C LYS A 75 -2.30 21.56 -11.68
N ARG A 76 -2.81 20.48 -12.31
CA ARG A 76 -3.23 19.26 -11.60
C ARG A 76 -2.10 18.58 -10.81
N THR A 77 -0.84 18.74 -11.26
CA THR A 77 0.32 18.23 -10.52
C THR A 77 0.64 19.13 -9.33
N GLY A 78 0.55 20.45 -9.51
CA GLY A 78 0.68 21.41 -8.41
C GLY A 78 -0.35 21.18 -7.31
N ASP A 79 -1.63 21.08 -7.67
CA ASP A 79 -2.74 20.80 -6.74
C ASP A 79 -2.51 19.46 -5.98
N PHE A 80 -1.99 18.44 -6.67
CA PHE A 80 -1.67 17.16 -6.03
C PHE A 80 -0.50 17.27 -5.04
N ILE A 81 0.54 18.02 -5.37
CA ILE A 81 1.69 18.24 -4.48
C ILE A 81 1.25 18.97 -3.20
N GLU A 82 0.40 19.99 -3.34
CA GLU A 82 -0.16 20.73 -2.21
C GLU A 82 -1.01 19.82 -1.31
N ALA A 83 -1.90 19.02 -1.90
CA ALA A 83 -2.73 18.05 -1.17
C ALA A 83 -1.86 17.01 -0.46
N LEU A 84 -0.83 16.46 -1.12
CA LEU A 84 0.09 15.49 -0.54
C LEU A 84 0.84 16.06 0.68
N ILE A 85 1.30 17.31 0.58
CA ILE A 85 1.99 17.98 1.70
C ILE A 85 1.02 18.23 2.86
N ALA A 86 -0.23 18.62 2.58
CA ALA A 86 -1.24 18.86 3.59
C ALA A 86 -1.59 17.57 4.34
N GLU A 87 -1.88 16.50 3.61
CA GLU A 87 -2.24 15.20 4.18
C GLU A 87 -1.13 14.62 5.07
N GLU A 88 0.13 14.75 4.65
CA GLU A 88 1.25 14.26 5.47
C GLU A 88 1.52 15.10 6.71
N ARG A 89 1.13 16.38 6.72
CA ARG A 89 1.19 17.21 7.92
C ARG A 89 0.09 16.86 8.93
N GLU A 90 -1.10 16.50 8.45
CA GLU A 90 -2.25 16.19 9.30
C GLU A 90 -2.18 14.78 9.89
N ASN A 91 -1.79 13.81 9.08
CA ASN A 91 -1.87 12.39 9.46
C ASN A 91 -0.63 11.86 10.20
N GLY A 92 0.42 12.67 10.36
CA GLY A 92 1.68 12.24 10.98
C GLY A 92 2.06 10.87 10.44
N LEU A 93 2.93 10.80 9.48
CA LEU A 93 3.33 9.60 8.75
C LEU A 93 3.31 8.34 9.62
N GLY A 94 2.53 7.34 9.21
CA GLY A 94 2.66 5.99 9.77
C GLY A 94 4.13 5.55 9.76
N GLU A 95 4.53 4.68 10.68
CA GLU A 95 5.94 4.25 10.90
C GLU A 95 6.72 3.84 9.63
N ASN A 96 6.02 3.54 8.55
CA ASN A 96 6.58 3.07 7.27
C ASN A 96 6.49 4.10 6.13
N SER A 97 5.94 5.28 6.35
CA SER A 97 5.85 6.31 5.29
C SER A 97 7.18 7.04 5.11
N PRO A 98 7.58 7.34 3.87
CA PRO A 98 8.78 8.13 3.62
C PRO A 98 8.57 9.55 4.16
N LYS A 99 9.43 9.99 5.08
CA LYS A 99 9.37 11.35 5.64
C LYS A 99 9.46 12.37 4.51
N ILE A 100 8.47 13.23 4.36
CA ILE A 100 8.60 14.41 3.50
C ILE A 100 9.58 15.37 4.16
N ASP A 101 10.77 15.38 3.63
CA ASP A 101 11.70 16.48 3.78
C ASP A 101 11.19 17.59 2.84
N ASN A 102 10.62 18.64 3.33
CA ASN A 102 10.03 19.85 2.70
C ASN A 102 10.06 19.99 1.15
N GLN A 103 10.59 19.05 0.41
CA GLN A 103 10.72 19.01 -1.04
C GLN A 103 10.25 17.68 -1.61
N VAL A 104 9.05 17.67 -2.17
CA VAL A 104 8.48 16.51 -2.88
C VAL A 104 9.28 16.14 -4.15
N VAL A 105 10.01 17.10 -4.71
CA VAL A 105 10.89 16.93 -5.88
C VAL A 105 12.27 17.47 -5.58
N LYS A 106 13.31 16.66 -5.78
CA LYS A 106 14.71 17.04 -5.60
C LYS A 106 15.44 16.90 -6.94
N LYS A 107 15.95 18.01 -7.47
CA LYS A 107 16.74 18.03 -8.71
C LYS A 107 18.24 18.03 -8.37
N SER A 108 19.01 17.15 -9.00
CA SER A 108 20.47 17.10 -8.89
C SER A 108 21.12 16.97 -10.26
N LYS A 109 22.32 17.56 -10.42
CA LYS A 109 23.11 17.44 -11.64
C LYS A 109 24.33 16.59 -11.34
N VAL A 110 24.41 15.42 -11.93
CA VAL A 110 25.52 14.49 -11.75
C VAL A 110 26.40 14.49 -12.99
N LYS A 111 27.70 14.74 -12.80
CA LYS A 111 28.72 14.55 -13.85
C LYS A 111 29.27 13.14 -13.73
N GLU A 112 29.18 12.36 -14.78
CA GLU A 112 29.89 11.08 -14.85
C GLU A 112 31.41 11.32 -14.89
N LYS A 113 32.14 10.76 -13.92
CA LYS A 113 33.61 10.87 -13.89
C LYS A 113 34.20 10.31 -15.19
N GLY A 114 34.97 11.13 -15.90
CA GLY A 114 35.73 10.70 -17.10
C GLY A 114 34.99 10.82 -18.42
N LYS A 115 33.74 11.31 -18.46
CA LYS A 115 33.04 11.61 -19.71
C LYS A 115 32.92 13.11 -19.94
N ALA A 116 33.38 13.58 -21.10
CA ALA A 116 33.11 14.92 -21.59
C ALA A 116 31.62 14.97 -22.04
N GLY A 117 30.81 15.82 -21.40
CA GLY A 117 29.41 15.97 -21.79
C GLY A 117 28.63 16.82 -20.80
N ARG A 118 27.37 17.13 -21.17
CA ARG A 118 26.43 17.86 -20.30
C ARG A 118 26.11 16.99 -19.07
N PRO A 119 26.11 17.59 -17.86
CA PRO A 119 25.72 16.85 -16.66
C PRO A 119 24.36 16.19 -16.82
N LYS A 120 24.23 14.95 -16.38
CA LYS A 120 22.95 14.24 -16.32
C LYS A 120 22.09 14.90 -15.23
N GLU A 121 20.91 15.33 -15.57
CA GLU A 121 19.95 15.82 -14.59
C GLU A 121 19.16 14.63 -14.03
N GLU A 122 19.21 14.47 -12.73
CA GLU A 122 18.41 13.50 -11.97
C GLU A 122 17.26 14.25 -11.29
N VAL A 123 16.06 13.69 -11.39
CA VAL A 123 14.85 14.28 -10.80
C VAL A 123 14.25 13.24 -9.86
N TRP A 124 14.61 13.37 -8.60
CA TRP A 124 14.14 12.49 -7.54
C TRP A 124 12.78 12.95 -7.02
N MET A 125 11.80 12.06 -7.04
CA MET A 125 10.41 12.34 -6.67
C MET A 125 10.00 11.51 -5.47
N HIS A 126 9.16 12.10 -4.61
CA HIS A 126 8.45 11.37 -3.57
C HIS A 126 7.68 10.18 -4.17
N PRO A 127 7.57 9.01 -3.51
CA PRO A 127 6.95 7.81 -4.07
C PRO A 127 5.56 8.03 -4.67
N PHE A 128 4.68 8.77 -4.00
CA PHE A 128 3.33 9.03 -4.51
C PHE A 128 3.33 9.92 -5.75
N LEU A 129 4.17 10.96 -5.75
CA LEU A 129 4.33 11.81 -6.94
C LEU A 129 4.95 11.03 -8.10
N PHE A 130 5.94 10.15 -7.82
CA PHE A 130 6.51 9.27 -8.82
C PHE A 130 5.47 8.31 -9.43
N THR A 131 4.61 7.72 -8.62
CA THR A 131 3.52 6.86 -9.11
C THR A 131 2.59 7.62 -10.04
N LYS A 132 2.20 8.86 -9.66
CA LYS A 132 1.40 9.75 -10.51
C LYS A 132 2.13 10.10 -11.81
N PHE A 133 3.44 10.36 -11.76
CA PHE A 133 4.27 10.62 -12.93
C PHE A 133 4.37 9.41 -13.86
N ALA A 134 4.56 8.20 -13.29
CA ALA A 134 4.61 6.96 -14.06
C ALA A 134 3.27 6.64 -14.76
N MET A 135 2.14 6.93 -14.12
CA MET A 135 0.81 6.84 -14.74
C MET A 135 0.64 7.84 -15.88
N TRP A 136 1.08 9.08 -15.69
CA TRP A 136 1.03 10.11 -16.74
C TRP A 136 1.88 9.76 -17.96
N ILE A 137 3.07 9.18 -17.74
CA ILE A 137 3.99 8.79 -18.82
C ILE A 137 3.49 7.58 -19.59
N ASN A 138 2.99 6.56 -18.89
CA ASN A 138 2.64 5.25 -19.46
C ASN A 138 1.19 4.89 -19.17
N PRO A 139 0.25 5.06 -20.11
CA PRO A 139 -1.15 4.71 -19.94
C PRO A 139 -1.38 3.22 -19.59
N ARG A 140 -0.52 2.31 -20.09
CA ARG A 140 -0.61 0.89 -19.71
C ARG A 140 -0.28 0.66 -18.25
N PHE A 141 0.63 1.43 -17.70
CA PHE A 141 0.93 1.41 -16.27
C PHE A 141 -0.23 1.97 -15.45
N GLU A 142 -0.82 3.09 -15.91
CA GLU A 142 -2.02 3.66 -15.28
C GLU A 142 -3.16 2.64 -15.16
N VAL A 143 -3.47 1.92 -16.25
CA VAL A 143 -4.49 0.85 -16.21
C VAL A 143 -4.14 -0.26 -15.22
N LYS A 144 -2.85 -0.64 -15.10
CA LYS A 144 -2.42 -1.64 -14.12
C LYS A 144 -2.58 -1.16 -12.68
N VAL A 145 -2.26 0.10 -12.40
CA VAL A 145 -2.44 0.71 -11.06
C VAL A 145 -3.93 0.77 -10.71
N ILE A 146 -4.78 1.25 -11.63
CA ILE A 146 -6.23 1.31 -11.42
C ILE A 146 -6.81 -0.09 -11.18
N ARG A 147 -6.38 -1.07 -11.97
CA ARG A 147 -6.81 -2.48 -11.79
C ARG A 147 -6.38 -3.01 -10.44
N PHE A 148 -5.14 -2.77 -10.03
CA PHE A 148 -4.66 -3.19 -8.71
C PHE A 148 -5.52 -2.60 -7.58
N VAL A 149 -5.80 -1.30 -7.61
CA VAL A 149 -6.66 -0.64 -6.61
C VAL A 149 -8.07 -1.24 -6.64
N TYR A 150 -8.62 -1.47 -7.83
CA TYR A 150 -9.95 -2.09 -7.97
C TYR A 150 -9.97 -3.52 -7.42
N ASP A 151 -8.96 -4.33 -7.74
CA ASP A 151 -8.85 -5.71 -7.27
C ASP A 151 -8.72 -5.77 -5.75
N GLU A 152 -7.95 -4.85 -5.13
CA GLU A 152 -7.87 -4.69 -3.69
C GLU A 152 -9.24 -4.35 -3.07
N MET A 153 -9.96 -3.38 -3.65
CA MET A 153 -11.31 -3.03 -3.18
C MET A 153 -12.29 -4.21 -3.29
N ILE A 154 -12.20 -5.02 -4.36
CA ILE A 154 -13.03 -6.21 -4.54
C ILE A 154 -12.64 -7.31 -3.54
N GLN A 155 -11.34 -7.51 -3.28
CA GLN A 155 -10.88 -8.47 -2.28
C GLN A 155 -11.44 -8.14 -0.89
N TYR A 156 -11.43 -6.86 -0.48
CA TYR A 156 -12.05 -6.45 0.78
C TYR A 156 -13.56 -6.72 0.81
N ARG A 157 -14.25 -6.44 -0.29
CA ARG A 157 -15.68 -6.73 -0.41
C ARG A 157 -15.97 -8.23 -0.29
N ASN A 158 -15.17 -9.07 -0.93
CA ASN A 158 -15.33 -10.51 -0.90
C ASN A 158 -14.99 -11.07 0.49
N LEU A 159 -13.90 -10.62 1.11
CA LEU A 159 -13.56 -10.93 2.50
C LEU A 159 -14.72 -10.59 3.44
N ALA A 160 -15.34 -9.44 3.25
CA ALA A 160 -16.52 -9.02 4.00
C ALA A 160 -17.71 -9.96 3.80
N GLY A 161 -17.89 -10.47 2.58
CA GLY A 161 -18.96 -11.41 2.23
C GLY A 161 -18.77 -12.82 2.77
N ASP A 162 -17.51 -13.26 2.87
CA ASP A 162 -17.15 -14.64 3.14
C ASP A 162 -16.79 -14.90 4.61
N ALA A 163 -16.25 -13.92 5.33
CA ALA A 163 -15.73 -14.09 6.69
C ALA A 163 -16.81 -14.50 7.70
N TYR A 164 -17.90 -13.76 7.76
CA TYR A 164 -19.00 -14.07 8.70
C TYR A 164 -19.68 -15.41 8.40
N PRO A 165 -20.05 -15.75 7.15
CA PRO A 165 -20.55 -17.09 6.81
C PRO A 165 -19.58 -18.21 7.15
N ALA A 166 -18.27 -18.05 6.90
CA ALA A 166 -17.27 -19.05 7.27
C ALA A 166 -17.22 -19.29 8.78
N MET A 167 -17.20 -18.22 9.58
CA MET A 167 -17.29 -18.32 11.03
C MET A 167 -18.58 -19.00 11.49
N CYS A 168 -19.73 -18.62 10.91
CA CYS A 168 -21.02 -19.24 11.24
C CYS A 168 -21.01 -20.73 10.94
N HIS A 169 -20.45 -21.14 9.80
CA HIS A 169 -20.35 -22.54 9.42
C HIS A 169 -19.47 -23.33 10.41
N ALA A 170 -18.30 -22.80 10.75
CA ALA A 170 -17.39 -23.42 11.70
C ALA A 170 -18.03 -23.55 13.09
N VAL A 171 -18.66 -22.48 13.61
CA VAL A 171 -19.35 -22.52 14.91
C VAL A 171 -20.56 -23.51 14.89
N CYS A 172 -21.27 -23.60 13.76
CA CYS A 172 -22.37 -24.54 13.59
C CYS A 172 -21.91 -26.02 13.63
N SER A 173 -20.65 -26.29 13.25
CA SER A 173 -20.12 -27.66 13.29
C SER A 173 -19.85 -28.19 14.70
N ILE A 174 -19.60 -27.28 15.65
CA ILE A 174 -19.25 -27.62 17.05
C ILE A 174 -20.39 -27.39 18.04
N LEU A 175 -21.44 -26.64 17.68
CA LEU A 175 -22.54 -26.33 18.57
C LEU A 175 -23.86 -27.03 18.15
N PRO A 176 -24.68 -27.51 19.11
CA PRO A 176 -26.05 -27.95 18.84
C PRO A 176 -26.90 -26.83 18.22
N ARG A 177 -27.80 -27.20 17.30
CA ARG A 177 -28.62 -26.23 16.52
C ARG A 177 -29.47 -25.29 17.36
N ASP A 178 -29.99 -25.78 18.47
CA ASP A 178 -30.83 -25.05 19.42
C ASP A 178 -30.07 -23.92 20.14
N ILE A 179 -28.77 -24.10 20.35
CA ILE A 179 -27.89 -23.13 21.02
C ILE A 179 -27.21 -22.19 20.02
N PHE A 180 -26.96 -22.68 18.80
CA PHE A 180 -26.19 -21.96 17.77
C PHE A 180 -26.74 -20.57 17.53
N GLN A 181 -28.02 -20.38 17.27
CA GLN A 181 -28.59 -19.08 16.91
C GLN A 181 -28.37 -18.00 17.97
N LYS A 182 -28.39 -18.36 19.24
CA LYS A 182 -28.12 -17.42 20.34
C LYS A 182 -26.64 -17.15 20.45
N LYS A 183 -25.81 -18.17 20.43
CA LYS A 183 -24.36 -18.08 20.63
C LYS A 183 -23.67 -17.36 19.49
N ILE A 184 -24.07 -17.54 18.23
CA ILE A 184 -23.48 -16.84 17.09
C ILE A 184 -23.77 -15.34 17.15
N LYS A 185 -24.96 -14.93 17.63
CA LYS A 185 -25.28 -13.51 17.83
C LYS A 185 -24.43 -12.89 18.95
N ASP A 186 -24.25 -13.61 20.04
CA ASP A 186 -23.44 -13.16 21.17
C ASP A 186 -21.97 -13.05 20.75
N LEU A 187 -21.45 -14.02 20.00
CA LEU A 187 -20.10 -13.99 19.43
C LEU A 187 -19.91 -12.78 18.52
N ALA A 188 -20.81 -12.56 17.55
CA ALA A 188 -20.74 -11.41 16.65
C ALA A 188 -20.76 -10.06 17.38
N LYS A 189 -21.55 -9.93 18.46
CA LYS A 189 -21.56 -8.74 19.32
C LYS A 189 -20.22 -8.56 20.05
N SER A 190 -19.67 -9.65 20.59
CA SER A 190 -18.38 -9.62 21.29
C SER A 190 -17.25 -9.20 20.37
N LEU A 191 -17.23 -9.70 19.12
CA LEU A 191 -16.24 -9.29 18.12
C LEU A 191 -16.35 -7.81 17.77
N ASN A 192 -17.57 -7.28 17.60
CA ASN A 192 -17.77 -5.86 17.40
C ASN A 192 -17.24 -5.03 18.58
N ILE A 193 -17.44 -5.48 19.82
CA ILE A 193 -16.95 -4.80 21.01
C ILE A 193 -15.41 -4.84 21.04
N ILE A 194 -14.80 -5.96 20.69
CA ILE A 194 -13.34 -6.11 20.66
C ILE A 194 -12.72 -5.12 19.65
N VAL A 195 -13.26 -5.06 18.43
CA VAL A 195 -12.69 -4.25 17.35
C VAL A 195 -13.06 -2.77 17.47
N TYR A 196 -14.32 -2.47 17.78
CA TYR A 196 -14.85 -1.09 17.78
C TYR A 196 -14.98 -0.48 19.17
N GLY A 197 -14.79 -1.24 20.24
CA GLY A 197 -15.02 -0.80 21.62
C GLY A 197 -16.50 -0.73 22.02
N LYS A 198 -17.43 -0.95 21.09
CA LYS A 198 -18.90 -0.91 21.30
C LYS A 198 -19.64 -1.80 20.33
N HIS A 199 -20.93 -2.04 20.61
CA HIS A 199 -21.83 -2.70 19.67
C HIS A 199 -23.07 -1.86 19.43
N GLU A 200 -23.34 -1.56 18.16
CA GLU A 200 -24.56 -0.88 17.68
C GLU A 200 -25.12 -1.65 16.48
N SER A 201 -26.41 -1.52 16.21
CA SER A 201 -27.03 -2.12 15.03
C SER A 201 -26.45 -1.52 13.74
N GLU A 202 -26.17 -2.39 12.77
CA GLU A 202 -25.62 -2.01 11.44
C GLU A 202 -24.27 -1.28 11.46
N MET A 203 -23.48 -1.51 12.51
CA MET A 203 -22.18 -0.84 12.68
C MET A 203 -21.25 -0.97 11.46
N ARG A 204 -21.22 -2.17 10.85
CA ARG A 204 -20.37 -2.48 9.69
C ARG A 204 -20.66 -1.59 8.48
N ASN A 205 -21.91 -1.13 8.34
CA ASN A 205 -22.34 -0.29 7.22
C ASN A 205 -22.28 1.22 7.53
N LYS A 206 -22.22 1.60 8.82
CA LYS A 206 -22.28 2.98 9.27
C LYS A 206 -20.91 3.59 9.58
N ILE A 207 -19.97 2.77 10.00
CA ILE A 207 -18.63 3.21 10.36
C ILE A 207 -17.70 2.89 9.19
N GLY A 208 -17.32 3.92 8.42
CA GLY A 208 -16.43 3.81 7.27
C GLY A 208 -14.95 3.64 7.65
N ASP A 209 -14.64 3.04 8.80
CA ASP A 209 -13.28 2.76 9.25
C ASP A 209 -12.82 1.43 8.62
N GLU A 210 -12.16 1.53 7.47
CA GLU A 210 -11.72 0.37 6.68
C GLU A 210 -10.75 -0.54 7.45
N ASP A 211 -9.88 0.03 8.29
CA ASP A 211 -8.91 -0.75 9.07
C ASP A 211 -9.61 -1.62 10.12
N LYS A 212 -10.60 -1.08 10.82
CA LYS A 212 -11.40 -1.84 11.78
C LYS A 212 -12.31 -2.88 11.13
N ILE A 213 -12.86 -2.55 9.96
CA ILE A 213 -13.63 -3.51 9.16
C ILE A 213 -12.74 -4.68 8.76
N ARG A 214 -11.52 -4.42 8.31
CA ARG A 214 -10.52 -5.46 7.99
C ARG A 214 -10.18 -6.31 9.20
N GLU A 215 -9.86 -5.68 10.33
CA GLU A 215 -9.54 -6.38 11.59
C GLU A 215 -10.68 -7.32 12.01
N LEU A 216 -11.93 -6.88 11.86
CA LEU A 216 -13.09 -7.70 12.17
C LEU A 216 -13.18 -8.94 11.26
N TYR A 217 -13.00 -8.79 9.95
CA TYR A 217 -13.05 -9.90 9.00
C TYR A 217 -11.90 -10.89 9.18
N GLU A 218 -10.70 -10.39 9.43
CA GLU A 218 -9.53 -11.22 9.74
C GLU A 218 -9.78 -12.05 11.00
N LEU A 219 -10.37 -11.44 12.03
CA LEU A 219 -10.71 -12.12 13.28
C LEU A 219 -11.81 -13.18 13.09
N GLU A 220 -12.85 -12.90 12.31
CA GLU A 220 -13.90 -13.87 11.96
C GLU A 220 -13.33 -15.10 11.23
N LEU A 221 -12.46 -14.88 10.23
CA LEU A 221 -11.79 -15.97 9.51
C LEU A 221 -10.84 -16.76 10.41
N GLN A 222 -10.13 -16.08 11.29
CA GLN A 222 -9.20 -16.72 12.22
C GLN A 222 -9.93 -17.64 13.21
N ILE A 223 -11.10 -17.22 13.70
CA ILE A 223 -11.96 -18.06 14.55
C ILE A 223 -12.42 -19.31 13.78
N ALA A 224 -12.87 -19.15 12.53
CA ALA A 224 -13.25 -20.28 11.70
C ALA A 224 -12.09 -21.27 11.55
N GLN A 225 -10.91 -20.80 11.23
CA GLN A 225 -9.70 -21.63 11.10
C GLN A 225 -9.32 -22.33 12.41
N TRP A 226 -9.42 -21.66 13.56
CA TRP A 226 -9.11 -22.28 14.86
C TRP A 226 -10.06 -23.41 15.20
N ILE A 227 -11.35 -23.26 14.87
CA ILE A 227 -12.35 -24.32 15.04
C ILE A 227 -12.03 -25.51 14.09
N ASP A 228 -11.78 -25.22 12.80
CA ASP A 228 -11.50 -26.26 11.80
C ASP A 228 -10.21 -27.04 12.11
N LEU A 229 -9.23 -26.41 12.74
CA LEU A 229 -7.99 -27.04 13.22
C LEU A 229 -8.12 -27.71 14.59
N GLY A 230 -9.26 -27.56 15.26
CA GLY A 230 -9.51 -28.17 16.56
C GLY A 230 -8.78 -27.50 17.74
N PHE A 231 -8.45 -26.21 17.61
CA PHE A 231 -7.87 -25.44 18.71
C PHE A 231 -8.91 -24.91 19.70
N ILE A 232 -10.15 -24.78 19.28
CA ILE A 232 -11.31 -24.39 20.09
C ILE A 232 -12.55 -25.19 19.67
#